data_328bbce720a637ca635bf01f8b9db9a4
#
_entry.id   328bbce720a637ca635bf01f8b9db9a4
#
_cell.length_a   1.000
_cell.length_b   1.000
_cell.length_c   1.000
_cell.angle_alpha   90.00
_cell.angle_beta   90.00
_cell.angle_gamma   90.00
#
_symmetry.space_group_name_H-M   'P 1'
#
loop_
_entity.id
_entity.type
_entity.pdbx_description
1 polymer ?
#
loop_
_entity_poly.entity_id
_entity_poly.type
_entity_poly.pdbx_seq_one_letter_code
_entity_poly.pdbx_strand_id
1 'polypeptide(L)'
;MIPTSSTFDQSVLHTMLDNDPVVLDYRRLFADFDWALVERWQAAHSARGRPAHPESAYFKAFLVRIREGMLYTSQLRRFLLRHPLLVIELGFQLVLDPCAAYGFDVGRTLPTEQRLRQKLRTFDQDLLQALLGATVTALKQAIPGLGETIAFDVKHIYAWVRENNPNVYVEGSFNVRHIPKGDPDCRLGVKRSSNQVQPDGSTNKKKVSLFGYGTGVAACTDPTYGDVVLAEYTLPFNEADVTYFRTLYQRAVVALDQYPTHIAADAAYDFWYVYETVAHRDGIAAVPLNSHGHEEVPRDPDGTPYCSRGLRMHPVFFFQHTNGYRAQRFRCPLLFPARTGQVCDHEQFAKGRGCVKDLNWEKGGLMRALLDRNSALYHTVYNRRTACERINSQAKALGIEQPKVRNGRSVRNLNTLTYLIINVRALQKAHSINKGIQQMN
;
A
#
# COMPACT_ATOMS: atom_id res chain seq x y z
N MET A 1 -11.45 -28.89 51.86
CA MET A 1 -12.58 -29.04 50.93
C MET A 1 -12.53 -27.83 50.01
N ILE A 2 -12.16 -27.98 48.76
CA ILE A 2 -12.18 -26.95 47.71
C ILE A 2 -13.60 -26.99 47.16
N PRO A 3 -14.35 -25.85 47.10
CA PRO A 3 -15.72 -25.85 46.57
C PRO A 3 -15.67 -26.24 45.08
N THR A 4 -16.26 -27.36 44.74
CA THR A 4 -16.50 -27.83 43.38
C THR A 4 -17.76 -27.14 42.83
N SER A 5 -17.59 -26.01 42.25
CA SER A 5 -18.40 -25.24 41.27
C SER A 5 -18.25 -23.75 41.53
N SER A 6 -17.14 -23.15 41.12
CA SER A 6 -17.10 -21.71 40.99
C SER A 6 -17.71 -21.32 39.63
N THR A 7 -19.03 -21.14 39.60
CA THR A 7 -19.59 -20.18 38.65
C THR A 7 -18.91 -18.85 38.97
N PHE A 8 -17.98 -18.42 38.12
CA PHE A 8 -17.40 -17.09 38.24
C PHE A 8 -18.57 -16.10 38.20
N ASP A 9 -18.73 -15.32 39.28
CA ASP A 9 -19.79 -14.33 39.31
C ASP A 9 -19.55 -13.37 38.13
N GLN A 10 -20.49 -13.32 37.18
CA GLN A 10 -20.39 -12.50 35.98
C GLN A 10 -20.21 -11.02 36.33
N SER A 11 -20.77 -10.55 37.46
CA SER A 11 -20.63 -9.18 37.93
C SER A 11 -19.17 -8.86 38.33
N VAL A 12 -18.51 -9.78 38.99
CA VAL A 12 -17.08 -9.67 39.35
C VAL A 12 -16.21 -9.67 38.11
N LEU A 13 -16.52 -10.55 37.15
CA LEU A 13 -15.77 -10.58 35.89
C LEU A 13 -15.92 -9.29 35.10
N HIS A 14 -17.14 -8.75 34.98
CA HIS A 14 -17.35 -7.46 34.33
C HIS A 14 -16.59 -6.34 35.04
N THR A 15 -16.63 -6.29 36.37
CA THR A 15 -15.85 -5.32 37.15
C THR A 15 -14.35 -5.43 36.90
N MET A 16 -13.79 -6.65 36.80
CA MET A 16 -12.38 -6.86 36.47
C MET A 16 -12.04 -6.40 35.05
N LEU A 17 -12.87 -6.71 34.06
CA LEU A 17 -12.69 -6.27 32.67
C LEU A 17 -12.75 -4.74 32.53
N ASP A 18 -13.65 -4.10 33.25
CA ASP A 18 -13.86 -2.64 33.20
C ASP A 18 -12.77 -1.84 33.96
N ASN A 19 -11.98 -2.50 34.78
CA ASN A 19 -10.88 -1.87 35.54
C ASN A 19 -9.48 -2.34 35.06
N ASP A 20 -9.37 -3.32 34.17
CA ASP A 20 -8.06 -3.76 33.68
C ASP A 20 -7.53 -2.77 32.63
N PRO A 21 -6.36 -2.13 32.87
CA PRO A 21 -5.81 -1.10 31.98
C PRO A 21 -5.47 -1.66 30.59
N VAL A 22 -5.06 -2.94 30.48
CA VAL A 22 -4.73 -3.57 29.21
C VAL A 22 -6.02 -3.81 28.41
N VAL A 23 -7.06 -4.32 29.06
CA VAL A 23 -8.38 -4.50 28.42
C VAL A 23 -8.95 -3.18 27.93
N LEU A 24 -8.93 -2.13 28.77
CA LEU A 24 -9.44 -0.81 28.40
C LEU A 24 -8.69 -0.20 27.22
N ASP A 25 -7.38 -0.39 27.16
CA ASP A 25 -6.57 0.12 26.08
C ASP A 25 -6.87 -0.58 24.75
N TYR A 26 -7.03 -1.91 24.76
CA TYR A 26 -7.43 -2.66 23.59
C TYR A 26 -8.90 -2.46 23.20
N ARG A 27 -9.78 -2.30 24.17
CA ARG A 27 -11.21 -1.97 23.92
C ARG A 27 -11.33 -0.65 23.14
N ARG A 28 -10.54 0.38 23.51
CA ARG A 28 -10.43 1.64 22.74
C ARG A 28 -9.93 1.42 21.33
N LEU A 29 -8.90 0.59 21.14
CA LEU A 29 -8.40 0.28 19.81
C LEU A 29 -9.46 -0.40 18.95
N PHE A 30 -10.22 -1.33 19.52
CA PHE A 30 -11.21 -2.12 18.80
C PHE A 30 -12.54 -1.40 18.56
N ALA A 31 -12.84 -0.31 19.27
CA ALA A 31 -14.09 0.42 19.16
C ALA A 31 -14.31 1.03 17.76
N ASP A 32 -13.23 1.36 17.05
CA ASP A 32 -13.28 2.02 15.75
C ASP A 32 -13.33 1.02 14.56
N PHE A 33 -13.46 -0.28 14.83
CA PHE A 33 -13.61 -1.30 13.77
C PHE A 33 -15.06 -1.68 13.57
N ASP A 34 -15.49 -1.86 12.32
CA ASP A 34 -16.80 -2.43 12.00
C ASP A 34 -16.79 -3.97 12.14
N TRP A 35 -16.91 -4.44 13.38
CA TRP A 35 -16.97 -5.88 13.65
C TRP A 35 -18.22 -6.54 13.09
N ALA A 36 -19.30 -5.80 12.82
CA ALA A 36 -20.48 -6.33 12.19
C ALA A 36 -20.23 -6.89 10.78
N LEU A 37 -19.24 -6.33 10.06
CA LEU A 37 -18.75 -6.92 8.80
C LEU A 37 -18.22 -8.34 9.01
N VAL A 38 -17.39 -8.53 10.04
CA VAL A 38 -16.79 -9.83 10.37
C VAL A 38 -17.84 -10.84 10.81
N GLU A 39 -18.80 -10.41 11.61
CA GLU A 39 -19.91 -11.25 12.11
C GLU A 39 -20.81 -11.69 10.96
N ARG A 40 -21.21 -10.79 10.07
CA ARG A 40 -21.99 -11.13 8.87
C ARG A 40 -21.24 -12.10 7.96
N TRP A 41 -19.96 -11.86 7.74
CA TRP A 41 -19.13 -12.76 6.95
C TRP A 41 -19.06 -14.15 7.60
N GLN A 42 -18.81 -14.22 8.91
CA GLN A 42 -18.76 -15.48 9.66
C GLN A 42 -20.08 -16.24 9.59
N ALA A 43 -21.22 -15.56 9.75
CA ALA A 43 -22.54 -16.17 9.65
C ALA A 43 -22.80 -16.79 8.27
N ALA A 44 -22.37 -16.10 7.21
CA ALA A 44 -22.50 -16.58 5.83
C ALA A 44 -21.57 -17.78 5.51
N HIS A 45 -20.45 -17.93 6.23
CA HIS A 45 -19.41 -18.94 5.97
C HIS A 45 -19.28 -19.98 7.09
N SER A 46 -20.24 -20.04 8.04
CA SER A 46 -20.16 -20.98 9.12
C SER A 46 -20.39 -22.43 8.62
N ALA A 47 -19.41 -23.30 8.89
CA ALA A 47 -19.50 -24.72 8.56
C ALA A 47 -20.25 -25.49 9.67
N ARG A 48 -20.93 -26.61 9.28
CA ARG A 48 -21.46 -27.57 10.25
C ARG A 48 -20.29 -28.22 11.02
N GLY A 49 -20.41 -28.32 12.35
CA GLY A 49 -19.43 -29.01 13.19
C GLY A 49 -19.22 -28.36 14.55
N ARG A 50 -18.10 -28.68 15.22
CA ARG A 50 -17.74 -28.10 16.52
C ARG A 50 -17.62 -26.57 16.39
N PRO A 51 -18.21 -25.78 17.30
CA PRO A 51 -18.06 -24.33 17.30
C PRO A 51 -16.57 -23.95 17.30
N ALA A 52 -16.18 -23.20 16.28
CA ALA A 52 -14.85 -22.62 16.21
C ALA A 52 -14.81 -21.32 17.02
N HIS A 53 -13.63 -20.87 17.42
CA HIS A 53 -13.49 -19.52 17.96
C HIS A 53 -14.00 -18.49 16.95
N PRO A 54 -14.58 -17.36 17.42
CA PRO A 54 -15.06 -16.31 16.54
C PRO A 54 -13.97 -15.79 15.62
N GLU A 55 -14.33 -15.44 14.38
CA GLU A 55 -13.41 -14.87 13.40
C GLU A 55 -12.81 -13.55 13.91
N SER A 56 -13.65 -12.71 14.55
CA SER A 56 -13.23 -11.46 15.17
C SER A 56 -12.16 -11.65 16.25
N ALA A 57 -12.22 -12.76 17.02
CA ALA A 57 -11.20 -13.06 18.03
C ALA A 57 -9.81 -13.27 17.41
N TYR A 58 -9.73 -13.94 16.26
CA TYR A 58 -8.49 -14.09 15.53
C TYR A 58 -7.98 -12.77 14.95
N PHE A 59 -8.85 -11.95 14.35
CA PHE A 59 -8.46 -10.62 13.86
C PHE A 59 -7.90 -9.76 14.99
N LYS A 60 -8.64 -9.63 16.10
CA LYS A 60 -8.21 -8.89 17.29
C LYS A 60 -6.86 -9.40 17.81
N ALA A 61 -6.66 -10.72 17.89
CA ALA A 61 -5.40 -11.30 18.34
C ALA A 61 -4.21 -10.92 17.42
N PHE A 62 -4.40 -10.88 16.10
CA PHE A 62 -3.35 -10.44 15.18
C PHE A 62 -3.12 -8.93 15.21
N LEU A 63 -4.13 -8.11 15.46
CA LEU A 63 -3.95 -6.68 15.72
C LEU A 63 -3.13 -6.46 17.01
N VAL A 64 -3.39 -7.22 18.08
CA VAL A 64 -2.54 -7.23 19.29
C VAL A 64 -1.10 -7.59 18.93
N ARG A 65 -0.89 -8.68 18.15
CA ARG A 65 0.45 -9.09 17.73
C ARG A 65 1.22 -7.96 17.06
N ILE A 66 0.58 -7.25 16.12
CA ILE A 66 1.22 -6.16 15.35
C ILE A 66 1.49 -4.96 16.26
N ARG A 67 0.50 -4.56 17.06
CA ARG A 67 0.62 -3.40 17.96
C ARG A 67 1.74 -3.55 18.96
N GLU A 68 1.90 -4.76 19.52
CA GLU A 68 2.96 -5.11 20.48
C GLU A 68 4.32 -5.44 19.82
N GLY A 69 4.44 -5.29 18.51
CA GLY A 69 5.69 -5.57 17.79
C GLY A 69 6.12 -7.04 17.83
N MET A 70 5.21 -7.96 18.04
CA MET A 70 5.54 -9.39 18.16
C MET A 70 5.83 -10.00 16.79
N LEU A 71 7.05 -10.43 16.58
CA LEU A 71 7.49 -11.01 15.30
C LEU A 71 6.95 -12.43 15.07
N TYR A 72 6.81 -13.22 16.14
CA TYR A 72 6.44 -14.63 16.05
C TYR A 72 5.06 -14.90 16.67
N THR A 73 4.32 -15.83 16.09
CA THR A 73 3.03 -16.29 16.61
C THR A 73 3.15 -16.90 18.03
N SER A 74 4.30 -17.49 18.36
CA SER A 74 4.61 -18.00 19.70
C SER A 74 4.67 -16.88 20.75
N GLN A 75 5.13 -15.68 20.37
CA GLN A 75 5.14 -14.51 21.26
C GLN A 75 3.72 -14.05 21.55
N LEU A 76 2.85 -13.97 20.53
CA LEU A 76 1.44 -13.68 20.70
C LEU A 76 0.78 -14.65 21.69
N ARG A 77 0.95 -15.96 21.46
CA ARG A 77 0.35 -16.97 22.33
C ARG A 77 0.86 -16.85 23.77
N ARG A 78 2.14 -16.60 23.97
CA ARG A 78 2.74 -16.37 25.30
C ARG A 78 2.23 -15.11 25.97
N PHE A 79 1.99 -14.05 25.21
CA PHE A 79 1.42 -12.81 25.69
C PHE A 79 -0.03 -13.05 26.19
N LEU A 80 -0.85 -13.71 25.38
CA LEU A 80 -2.24 -14.04 25.75
C LEU A 80 -2.35 -14.94 26.97
N LEU A 81 -1.42 -15.88 27.17
CA LEU A 81 -1.37 -16.72 28.40
C LEU A 81 -1.22 -15.90 29.69
N ARG A 82 -0.59 -14.74 29.62
CA ARG A 82 -0.34 -13.84 30.75
C ARG A 82 -1.43 -12.80 30.96
N HIS A 83 -2.37 -12.67 30.02
CA HIS A 83 -3.43 -11.67 30.02
C HIS A 83 -4.81 -12.33 29.80
N PRO A 84 -5.30 -13.13 30.79
CA PRO A 84 -6.55 -13.89 30.63
C PRO A 84 -7.78 -12.99 30.45
N LEU A 85 -7.80 -11.81 31.04
CA LEU A 85 -8.89 -10.83 30.84
C LEU A 85 -8.91 -10.33 29.40
N LEU A 86 -7.73 -10.06 28.82
CA LEU A 86 -7.63 -9.71 27.40
C LEU A 86 -8.11 -10.86 26.51
N VAL A 87 -7.83 -12.12 26.85
CA VAL A 87 -8.33 -13.28 26.09
C VAL A 87 -9.86 -13.26 25.98
N ILE A 88 -10.55 -12.91 27.06
CA ILE A 88 -12.01 -12.75 27.08
C ILE A 88 -12.43 -11.56 26.19
N GLU A 89 -11.78 -10.41 26.34
CA GLU A 89 -12.08 -9.19 25.54
C GLU A 89 -11.88 -9.41 24.04
N LEU A 90 -10.92 -10.25 23.64
CA LEU A 90 -10.73 -10.66 22.25
C LEU A 90 -11.89 -11.51 21.72
N GLY A 91 -12.66 -12.16 22.62
CA GLY A 91 -13.77 -13.05 22.27
C GLY A 91 -13.43 -14.54 22.28
N PHE A 92 -12.28 -14.94 22.86
CA PHE A 92 -11.98 -16.35 23.14
C PHE A 92 -12.72 -16.78 24.42
N GLN A 93 -13.30 -17.98 24.39
CA GLN A 93 -13.96 -18.53 25.58
C GLN A 93 -12.91 -19.02 26.59
N LEU A 94 -12.83 -18.36 27.75
CA LEU A 94 -11.95 -18.78 28.83
C LEU A 94 -12.54 -20.00 29.54
N VAL A 95 -11.82 -21.11 29.56
CA VAL A 95 -12.20 -22.34 30.26
C VAL A 95 -11.38 -22.43 31.55
N LEU A 96 -11.98 -22.07 32.68
CA LEU A 96 -11.30 -22.09 33.98
C LEU A 96 -10.84 -23.50 34.36
N ASP A 97 -9.63 -23.61 34.87
CA ASP A 97 -9.06 -24.80 35.47
C ASP A 97 -8.13 -24.36 36.62
N PRO A 98 -8.59 -24.37 37.89
CA PRO A 98 -7.77 -23.95 39.02
C PRO A 98 -6.48 -24.75 39.21
N CYS A 99 -6.43 -25.99 38.68
CA CYS A 99 -5.27 -26.86 38.78
C CYS A 99 -4.24 -26.58 37.66
N ALA A 100 -4.62 -25.85 36.61
CA ALA A 100 -3.71 -25.49 35.52
C ALA A 100 -2.76 -24.34 35.91
N ALA A 101 -1.54 -24.34 35.35
CA ALA A 101 -0.49 -23.36 35.65
C ALA A 101 -0.89 -21.88 35.45
N TYR A 102 -1.89 -21.61 34.60
CA TYR A 102 -2.40 -20.26 34.32
C TYR A 102 -3.81 -20.02 34.89
N GLY A 103 -4.35 -20.94 35.70
CA GLY A 103 -5.71 -20.87 36.23
C GLY A 103 -6.81 -21.20 35.20
N PHE A 104 -6.46 -21.63 33.99
CA PHE A 104 -7.38 -22.03 32.94
C PHE A 104 -6.79 -23.09 32.01
N ASP A 105 -7.66 -23.87 31.37
CA ASP A 105 -7.29 -24.86 30.35
C ASP A 105 -6.86 -24.15 29.07
N VAL A 106 -5.54 -24.11 28.85
CA VAL A 106 -4.92 -23.44 27.71
C VAL A 106 -5.32 -24.07 26.37
N GLY A 107 -5.49 -25.40 26.33
CA GLY A 107 -5.81 -26.12 25.09
C GLY A 107 -7.24 -25.91 24.63
N ARG A 108 -8.17 -25.69 25.56
CA ARG A 108 -9.58 -25.41 25.28
C ARG A 108 -9.84 -23.92 25.07
N THR A 109 -9.05 -23.04 25.68
CA THR A 109 -9.20 -21.59 25.63
C THR A 109 -8.54 -20.95 24.43
N LEU A 110 -7.29 -21.29 24.14
CA LEU A 110 -6.47 -20.62 23.11
C LEU A 110 -6.14 -21.54 21.94
N PRO A 111 -6.21 -21.04 20.71
CA PRO A 111 -5.73 -21.80 19.56
C PRO A 111 -4.25 -22.12 19.67
N THR A 112 -3.84 -23.28 19.13
CA THR A 112 -2.43 -23.64 19.00
C THR A 112 -1.69 -22.68 18.07
N GLU A 113 -0.35 -22.62 18.18
CA GLU A 113 0.46 -21.82 17.25
C GLU A 113 0.24 -22.22 15.78
N GLN A 114 0.11 -23.52 15.51
CA GLN A 114 -0.17 -24.03 14.18
C GLN A 114 -1.52 -23.50 13.67
N ARG A 115 -2.55 -23.50 14.51
CA ARG A 115 -3.88 -22.98 14.15
C ARG A 115 -3.85 -21.48 13.90
N LEU A 116 -3.13 -20.71 14.71
CA LEU A 116 -2.94 -19.28 14.49
C LEU A 116 -2.22 -19.01 13.15
N ARG A 117 -1.13 -19.74 12.84
CA ARG A 117 -0.43 -19.60 11.55
C ARG A 117 -1.33 -19.97 10.37
N GLN A 118 -2.09 -21.07 10.50
CA GLN A 118 -3.08 -21.47 9.50
C GLN A 118 -4.12 -20.37 9.31
N LYS A 119 -4.64 -19.80 10.40
CA LYS A 119 -5.65 -18.75 10.35
C LYS A 119 -5.16 -17.50 9.65
N LEU A 120 -3.95 -17.02 9.97
CA LEU A 120 -3.34 -15.89 9.27
C LEU A 120 -3.26 -16.14 7.74
N ARG A 121 -2.94 -17.37 7.33
CA ARG A 121 -2.88 -17.74 5.90
C ARG A 121 -4.25 -17.81 5.24
N THR A 122 -5.29 -18.19 6.00
CA THR A 122 -6.64 -18.45 5.47
C THR A 122 -7.64 -17.32 5.73
N PHE A 123 -7.23 -16.21 6.32
CA PHE A 123 -8.08 -15.03 6.37
C PHE A 123 -8.55 -14.65 4.97
N ASP A 124 -9.83 -14.34 4.89
CA ASP A 124 -10.41 -13.84 3.65
C ASP A 124 -9.88 -12.44 3.34
N GLN A 125 -9.24 -12.31 2.18
CA GLN A 125 -8.60 -11.05 1.79
C GLN A 125 -9.65 -9.98 1.45
N ASP A 126 -10.79 -10.36 0.89
CA ASP A 126 -11.84 -9.41 0.53
C ASP A 126 -12.50 -8.85 1.79
N LEU A 127 -12.67 -9.69 2.83
CA LEU A 127 -13.10 -9.21 4.15
C LEU A 127 -12.11 -8.22 4.77
N LEU A 128 -10.79 -8.51 4.70
CA LEU A 128 -9.75 -7.59 5.18
C LEU A 128 -9.77 -6.26 4.42
N GLN A 129 -9.94 -6.31 3.11
CA GLN A 129 -10.05 -5.10 2.28
C GLN A 129 -11.35 -4.32 2.59
N ALA A 130 -12.46 -5.02 2.85
CA ALA A 130 -13.71 -4.38 3.27
C ALA A 130 -13.56 -3.67 4.63
N LEU A 131 -12.85 -4.29 5.59
CA LEU A 131 -12.53 -3.64 6.88
C LEU A 131 -11.64 -2.40 6.68
N LEU A 132 -10.63 -2.48 5.81
CA LEU A 132 -9.79 -1.32 5.48
C LEU A 132 -10.65 -0.20 4.84
N GLY A 133 -11.51 -0.53 3.89
CA GLY A 133 -12.45 0.41 3.28
C GLY A 133 -13.38 1.05 4.29
N ALA A 134 -13.91 0.29 5.26
CA ALA A 134 -14.76 0.83 6.33
C ALA A 134 -14.03 1.87 7.18
N THR A 135 -12.74 1.67 7.50
CA THR A 135 -11.94 2.69 8.19
C THR A 135 -11.76 3.96 7.35
N VAL A 136 -11.61 3.82 6.02
CA VAL A 136 -11.53 4.98 5.11
C VAL A 136 -12.84 5.75 5.08
N THR A 137 -13.98 5.05 5.02
CA THR A 137 -15.31 5.68 5.08
C THR A 137 -15.50 6.46 6.39
N ALA A 138 -15.12 5.89 7.53
CA ALA A 138 -15.17 6.58 8.82
C ALA A 138 -14.24 7.81 8.87
N LEU A 139 -13.03 7.70 8.32
CA LEU A 139 -12.07 8.80 8.22
C LEU A 139 -12.58 9.91 7.29
N LYS A 140 -13.25 9.57 6.19
CA LYS A 140 -13.86 10.55 5.28
C LYS A 140 -14.95 11.38 5.98
N GLN A 141 -15.71 10.76 6.89
CA GLN A 141 -16.70 11.49 7.70
C GLN A 141 -16.04 12.42 8.74
N ALA A 142 -14.88 12.03 9.25
CA ALA A 142 -14.17 12.78 10.28
C ALA A 142 -13.25 13.87 9.74
N ILE A 143 -12.78 13.77 8.48
CA ILE A 143 -11.76 14.65 7.87
C ILE A 143 -12.35 15.31 6.63
N PRO A 144 -12.60 16.63 6.65
CA PRO A 144 -13.10 17.37 5.48
C PRO A 144 -12.12 17.30 4.29
N GLY A 145 -12.62 17.07 3.08
CA GLY A 145 -11.81 17.07 1.85
C GLY A 145 -10.87 15.87 1.69
N LEU A 146 -11.00 14.83 2.53
CA LEU A 146 -10.18 13.62 2.40
C LEU A 146 -10.34 12.99 1.01
N GLY A 147 -9.21 12.70 0.35
CA GLY A 147 -9.18 12.00 -0.94
C GLY A 147 -9.13 12.92 -2.17
N GLU A 148 -9.06 14.24 -2.03
CA GLU A 148 -8.87 15.17 -3.16
C GLU A 148 -7.54 14.91 -3.89
N THR A 149 -6.46 14.71 -3.15
CA THR A 149 -5.14 14.29 -3.68
C THR A 149 -4.77 12.93 -3.13
N ILE A 150 -4.50 11.97 -4.01
CA ILE A 150 -4.03 10.63 -3.64
C ILE A 150 -2.58 10.46 -4.05
N ALA A 151 -1.75 10.00 -3.10
CA ALA A 151 -0.36 9.63 -3.33
C ALA A 151 -0.20 8.11 -3.47
N PHE A 152 0.77 7.68 -4.30
CA PHE A 152 1.09 6.27 -4.53
C PHE A 152 2.57 5.98 -4.32
N ASP A 153 2.87 4.87 -3.66
CA ASP A 153 4.24 4.37 -3.48
C ASP A 153 4.23 2.86 -3.21
N VAL A 154 5.39 2.19 -3.36
CA VAL A 154 5.55 0.76 -3.07
C VAL A 154 6.63 0.56 -2.01
N LYS A 155 6.25 -0.09 -0.92
CA LYS A 155 7.16 -0.51 0.15
C LYS A 155 7.65 -1.94 -0.08
N HIS A 156 8.96 -2.17 0.05
CA HIS A 156 9.56 -3.49 -0.08
C HIS A 156 9.50 -4.27 1.23
N ILE A 157 9.15 -5.56 1.13
CA ILE A 157 8.99 -6.50 2.22
C ILE A 157 9.97 -7.67 2.00
N TYR A 158 10.84 -7.93 2.96
CA TYR A 158 11.78 -9.04 2.92
C TYR A 158 11.07 -10.35 3.24
N ALA A 159 11.09 -11.32 2.34
CA ALA A 159 10.63 -12.66 2.65
C ALA A 159 11.53 -13.32 3.71
N TRP A 160 10.94 -14.13 4.56
CA TRP A 160 11.67 -14.87 5.58
C TRP A 160 12.23 -16.18 5.01
N VAL A 161 13.27 -16.05 4.19
CA VAL A 161 13.93 -17.15 3.46
C VAL A 161 15.44 -17.13 3.70
N ARG A 162 16.09 -18.28 3.43
CA ARG A 162 17.54 -18.43 3.62
C ARG A 162 18.35 -17.53 2.69
N GLU A 163 17.84 -17.29 1.50
CA GLU A 163 18.41 -16.47 0.43
C GLU A 163 18.61 -15.00 0.85
N ASN A 164 17.82 -14.52 1.81
CA ASN A 164 17.94 -13.18 2.37
C ASN A 164 18.87 -13.11 3.60
N ASN A 165 19.41 -14.25 4.04
CA ASN A 165 20.33 -14.27 5.18
C ASN A 165 21.77 -14.07 4.67
N PRO A 166 22.45 -12.95 5.00
CA PRO A 166 23.80 -12.68 4.52
C PRO A 166 24.84 -13.69 5.00
N ASN A 167 24.55 -14.42 6.08
CA ASN A 167 25.45 -15.43 6.65
C ASN A 167 25.25 -16.82 6.05
N VAL A 168 24.38 -16.99 5.05
CA VAL A 168 24.06 -18.28 4.44
C VAL A 168 24.28 -18.21 2.94
N TYR A 169 25.20 -19.00 2.43
CA TYR A 169 25.34 -19.19 0.99
C TYR A 169 24.22 -20.09 0.45
N VAL A 170 23.56 -19.61 -0.61
CA VAL A 170 22.58 -20.38 -1.38
C VAL A 170 22.98 -20.30 -2.85
N GLU A 171 23.28 -21.45 -3.44
CA GLU A 171 23.66 -21.55 -4.85
C GLU A 171 22.53 -21.01 -5.75
N GLY A 172 22.90 -20.20 -6.75
CA GLY A 172 21.93 -19.61 -7.69
C GLY A 172 20.97 -18.58 -7.09
N SER A 173 21.19 -18.10 -5.86
CA SER A 173 20.29 -17.14 -5.18
C SER A 173 20.06 -15.83 -5.93
N PHE A 174 20.98 -15.44 -6.84
CA PHE A 174 20.81 -14.24 -7.68
C PHE A 174 20.22 -14.54 -9.06
N ASN A 175 19.86 -15.79 -9.35
CA ASN A 175 19.15 -16.13 -10.56
C ASN A 175 17.67 -15.71 -10.43
N VAL A 176 17.18 -14.92 -11.37
CA VAL A 176 15.77 -14.45 -11.40
C VAL A 176 14.74 -15.58 -11.47
N ARG A 177 15.16 -16.78 -11.91
CA ARG A 177 14.31 -17.97 -11.96
C ARG A 177 14.37 -18.79 -10.65
N HIS A 178 15.25 -18.44 -9.73
CA HIS A 178 15.35 -19.15 -8.45
C HIS A 178 14.09 -18.90 -7.61
N ILE A 179 13.52 -19.98 -7.08
CA ILE A 179 12.34 -19.94 -6.21
C ILE A 179 12.75 -20.48 -4.85
N PRO A 180 12.72 -19.66 -3.78
CA PRO A 180 13.05 -20.08 -2.44
C PRO A 180 12.13 -21.21 -1.94
N LYS A 181 12.70 -22.31 -1.47
CA LYS A 181 11.91 -23.42 -0.90
C LYS A 181 11.12 -23.02 0.36
N GLY A 182 11.63 -22.03 1.09
CA GLY A 182 11.01 -21.54 2.33
C GLY A 182 9.76 -20.70 2.10
N ASP A 183 9.64 -20.04 0.94
CA ASP A 183 8.51 -19.23 0.52
C ASP A 183 8.45 -19.19 -1.01
N PRO A 184 7.70 -20.11 -1.63
CA PRO A 184 7.66 -20.22 -3.09
C PRO A 184 6.89 -19.08 -3.78
N ASP A 185 6.19 -18.24 -3.03
CA ASP A 185 5.40 -17.13 -3.58
C ASP A 185 6.22 -15.84 -3.74
N CYS A 186 7.33 -15.69 -2.99
CA CYS A 186 8.22 -14.54 -3.13
C CYS A 186 9.07 -14.60 -4.40
N ARG A 187 9.55 -13.46 -4.85
CA ARG A 187 10.41 -13.33 -6.04
C ARG A 187 11.63 -12.46 -5.74
N LEU A 188 12.69 -12.68 -6.51
CA LEU A 188 13.88 -11.83 -6.51
C LEU A 188 13.54 -10.50 -7.16
N GLY A 189 13.69 -9.42 -6.41
CA GLY A 189 13.60 -8.06 -6.91
C GLY A 189 14.93 -7.33 -6.75
N VAL A 190 15.14 -6.31 -7.56
CA VAL A 190 16.34 -5.47 -7.54
C VAL A 190 15.93 -4.01 -7.47
N LYS A 191 16.27 -3.35 -6.36
CA LYS A 191 16.11 -1.91 -6.22
C LYS A 191 17.44 -1.21 -6.45
N ARG A 192 17.43 -0.18 -7.29
CA ARG A 192 18.54 0.73 -7.49
C ARG A 192 18.12 2.11 -7.01
N SER A 193 18.93 2.73 -6.18
CA SER A 193 18.73 4.11 -5.76
C SER A 193 19.99 4.90 -6.08
N SER A 194 19.81 6.09 -6.65
CA SER A 194 20.90 7.03 -7.00
C SER A 194 20.80 8.34 -6.20
N ASN A 195 20.08 8.34 -5.07
CA ASN A 195 19.63 9.56 -4.40
C ASN A 195 20.67 10.22 -3.47
N GLN A 196 21.88 9.70 -3.39
CA GLN A 196 22.93 10.34 -2.59
C GLN A 196 23.94 11.01 -3.51
N VAL A 197 23.81 12.32 -3.69
CA VAL A 197 24.85 13.14 -4.30
C VAL A 197 25.97 13.30 -3.28
N GLN A 198 27.17 12.85 -3.64
CA GLN A 198 28.36 13.02 -2.82
C GLN A 198 28.86 14.47 -2.93
N PRO A 199 29.72 14.94 -2.00
CA PRO A 199 30.30 16.29 -2.06
C PRO A 199 31.06 16.60 -3.37
N ASP A 200 31.52 15.56 -4.07
CA ASP A 200 32.22 15.65 -5.39
C ASP A 200 31.24 15.68 -6.59
N GLY A 201 29.92 15.74 -6.33
CA GLY A 201 28.88 15.71 -7.36
C GLY A 201 28.58 14.32 -7.93
N SER A 202 29.28 13.28 -7.51
CA SER A 202 28.99 11.90 -7.91
C SER A 202 27.75 11.35 -7.19
N THR A 203 27.05 10.42 -7.82
CA THR A 203 25.88 9.76 -7.20
C THR A 203 26.24 8.33 -6.77
N ASN A 204 26.07 8.02 -5.49
CA ASN A 204 26.19 6.65 -5.00
C ASN A 204 24.99 5.80 -5.48
N LYS A 205 25.26 4.87 -6.40
CA LYS A 205 24.27 3.90 -6.86
C LYS A 205 24.20 2.75 -5.87
N LYS A 206 23.22 2.77 -4.98
CA LYS A 206 22.94 1.63 -4.10
C LYS A 206 22.07 0.62 -4.82
N LYS A 207 22.55 -0.62 -4.96
CA LYS A 207 21.80 -1.76 -5.49
C LYS A 207 21.46 -2.70 -4.33
N VAL A 208 20.18 -2.94 -4.10
CA VAL A 208 19.70 -3.95 -3.14
C VAL A 208 18.97 -5.02 -3.93
N SER A 209 19.44 -6.28 -3.79
CA SER A 209 18.76 -7.45 -4.34
C SER A 209 18.23 -8.27 -3.18
N LEU A 210 16.94 -8.62 -3.20
CA LEU A 210 16.31 -9.40 -2.14
C LEU A 210 15.16 -10.23 -2.69
N PHE A 211 14.88 -11.36 -2.04
CA PHE A 211 13.64 -12.10 -2.22
C PHE A 211 12.54 -11.51 -1.35
N GLY A 212 11.39 -11.23 -1.93
CA GLY A 212 10.33 -10.60 -1.15
C GLY A 212 9.08 -10.28 -1.94
N TYR A 213 8.41 -9.26 -1.40
CA TYR A 213 7.16 -8.70 -1.91
C TYR A 213 7.26 -7.19 -1.97
N GLY A 214 6.41 -6.58 -2.77
CA GLY A 214 6.09 -5.17 -2.68
C GLY A 214 4.69 -5.00 -2.10
N THR A 215 4.49 -4.05 -1.20
CA THR A 215 3.17 -3.58 -0.82
C THR A 215 2.98 -2.17 -1.32
N GLY A 216 2.09 -2.01 -2.29
CA GLY A 216 1.68 -0.70 -2.80
C GLY A 216 0.66 -0.07 -1.86
N VAL A 217 0.74 1.24 -1.69
CA VAL A 217 -0.16 2.04 -0.86
C VAL A 217 -0.71 3.20 -1.68
N ALA A 218 -2.03 3.41 -1.60
CA ALA A 218 -2.66 4.66 -1.94
C ALA A 218 -2.94 5.43 -0.66
N ALA A 219 -2.46 6.66 -0.56
CA ALA A 219 -2.49 7.46 0.66
C ALA A 219 -2.99 8.88 0.42
N CYS A 220 -3.58 9.46 1.44
CA CYS A 220 -3.93 10.88 1.48
C CYS A 220 -3.33 11.51 2.72
N THR A 221 -3.08 12.82 2.69
CA THR A 221 -2.59 13.57 3.85
C THR A 221 -3.37 14.87 4.03
N ASP A 222 -3.67 15.16 5.26
CA ASP A 222 -4.21 16.44 5.69
C ASP A 222 -3.24 17.09 6.68
N PRO A 223 -2.98 18.41 6.61
CA PRO A 223 -2.04 19.10 7.50
C PRO A 223 -2.39 18.98 8.99
N THR A 224 -3.68 18.96 9.33
CA THR A 224 -4.20 18.90 10.68
C THR A 224 -4.32 17.46 11.18
N TYR A 225 -4.97 16.61 10.37
CA TYR A 225 -5.33 15.26 10.77
C TYR A 225 -4.20 14.24 10.53
N GLY A 226 -3.33 14.49 9.54
CA GLY A 226 -2.21 13.62 9.19
C GLY A 226 -2.50 12.67 8.03
N ASP A 227 -1.88 11.49 8.06
CA ASP A 227 -1.85 10.57 6.93
C ASP A 227 -2.88 9.45 7.08
N VAL A 228 -3.53 9.09 5.97
CA VAL A 228 -4.56 8.05 5.87
C VAL A 228 -4.19 7.08 4.76
N VAL A 229 -4.29 5.79 5.02
CA VAL A 229 -4.17 4.72 4.03
C VAL A 229 -5.53 4.48 3.38
N LEU A 230 -5.65 4.78 2.10
CA LEU A 230 -6.89 4.61 1.34
C LEU A 230 -7.04 3.21 0.76
N ALA A 231 -5.93 2.63 0.34
CA ALA A 231 -5.87 1.28 -0.20
C ALA A 231 -4.47 0.68 -0.06
N GLU A 232 -4.40 -0.64 -0.04
CA GLU A 232 -3.14 -1.39 -0.13
C GLU A 232 -3.28 -2.54 -1.13
N TYR A 233 -2.14 -2.94 -1.71
CA TYR A 233 -2.06 -4.11 -2.58
C TYR A 233 -0.66 -4.71 -2.54
N THR A 234 -0.57 -6.02 -2.25
CA THR A 234 0.70 -6.73 -2.11
C THR A 234 0.91 -7.72 -3.26
N LEU A 235 2.05 -7.62 -3.94
CA LEU A 235 2.50 -8.48 -5.04
C LEU A 235 3.92 -9.02 -4.77
N PRO A 236 4.39 -10.04 -5.52
CA PRO A 236 5.80 -10.44 -5.51
C PRO A 236 6.73 -9.28 -5.91
N PHE A 237 7.97 -9.27 -5.41
CA PHE A 237 8.87 -8.13 -5.55
C PHE A 237 9.41 -7.88 -6.98
N ASN A 238 9.22 -8.78 -7.91
CA ASN A 238 9.61 -8.58 -9.32
C ASN A 238 8.65 -7.72 -10.13
N GLU A 239 7.50 -7.34 -9.56
CA GLU A 239 6.53 -6.47 -10.21
C GLU A 239 6.98 -5.01 -10.24
N ALA A 240 6.74 -4.31 -11.36
CA ALA A 240 7.00 -2.88 -11.45
C ALA A 240 5.99 -2.07 -10.63
N ASP A 241 6.43 -0.95 -10.05
CA ASP A 241 5.61 -0.13 -9.14
C ASP A 241 4.29 0.30 -9.79
N VAL A 242 4.29 0.64 -11.07
CA VAL A 242 3.08 1.03 -11.81
C VAL A 242 2.05 -0.10 -11.95
N THR A 243 2.46 -1.37 -11.81
CA THR A 243 1.53 -2.53 -11.84
C THR A 243 0.51 -2.46 -10.70
N TYR A 244 0.89 -1.84 -9.58
CA TYR A 244 0.01 -1.65 -8.42
C TYR A 244 -1.08 -0.61 -8.64
N PHE A 245 -0.84 0.37 -9.52
CA PHE A 245 -1.63 1.60 -9.65
C PHE A 245 -3.12 1.34 -9.86
N ARG A 246 -3.50 0.57 -10.86
CA ARG A 246 -4.92 0.39 -11.23
C ARG A 246 -5.74 -0.19 -10.07
N THR A 247 -5.20 -1.23 -9.41
CA THR A 247 -5.88 -1.87 -8.28
C THR A 247 -5.98 -0.93 -7.09
N LEU A 248 -4.90 -0.21 -6.75
CA LEU A 248 -4.88 0.76 -5.66
C LEU A 248 -5.85 1.92 -5.92
N TYR A 249 -5.81 2.48 -7.13
CA TYR A 249 -6.69 3.57 -7.53
C TYR A 249 -8.16 3.16 -7.43
N GLN A 250 -8.52 2.01 -7.99
CA GLN A 250 -9.89 1.51 -7.96
C GLN A 250 -10.38 1.26 -6.52
N ARG A 251 -9.55 0.64 -5.68
CA ARG A 251 -9.88 0.42 -4.26
C ARG A 251 -10.05 1.73 -3.49
N ALA A 252 -9.17 2.70 -3.72
CA ALA A 252 -9.26 4.02 -3.09
C ALA A 252 -10.54 4.77 -3.51
N VAL A 253 -10.88 4.76 -4.80
CA VAL A 253 -12.12 5.37 -5.33
C VAL A 253 -13.35 4.72 -4.71
N VAL A 254 -13.39 3.40 -4.61
CA VAL A 254 -14.51 2.67 -3.99
C VAL A 254 -14.62 2.99 -2.51
N ALA A 255 -13.51 3.00 -1.76
CA ALA A 255 -13.53 3.27 -0.32
C ALA A 255 -13.91 4.72 0.01
N LEU A 256 -13.51 5.67 -0.85
CA LEU A 256 -13.84 7.09 -0.74
C LEU A 256 -15.22 7.44 -1.28
N ASP A 257 -15.81 6.56 -2.10
CA ASP A 257 -17.01 6.89 -2.90
C ASP A 257 -16.84 8.24 -3.64
N GLN A 258 -15.64 8.47 -4.16
CA GLN A 258 -15.33 9.66 -4.98
C GLN A 258 -14.05 9.44 -5.78
N TYR A 259 -13.93 10.20 -6.89
CA TYR A 259 -12.70 10.24 -7.67
C TYR A 259 -11.78 11.34 -7.16
N PRO A 260 -10.46 11.12 -7.10
CA PRO A 260 -9.51 12.17 -6.78
C PRO A 260 -9.42 13.20 -7.90
N THR A 261 -9.15 14.45 -7.52
CA THR A 261 -8.80 15.53 -8.47
C THR A 261 -7.33 15.42 -8.86
N HIS A 262 -6.46 15.09 -7.90
CA HIS A 262 -5.02 15.06 -8.13
C HIS A 262 -4.39 13.74 -7.74
N ILE A 263 -3.28 13.41 -8.42
CA ILE A 263 -2.42 12.27 -8.11
C ILE A 263 -0.99 12.75 -7.88
N ALA A 264 -0.31 12.15 -6.89
CA ALA A 264 1.12 12.34 -6.63
C ALA A 264 1.82 10.97 -6.61
N ALA A 265 2.87 10.81 -7.40
CA ALA A 265 3.67 9.58 -7.41
C ALA A 265 5.10 9.84 -7.90
N ASP A 266 6.00 8.87 -7.77
CA ASP A 266 7.35 8.97 -8.31
C ASP A 266 7.40 8.65 -9.82
N ALA A 267 8.60 8.79 -10.42
CA ALA A 267 8.80 8.55 -11.84
C ALA A 267 8.53 7.10 -12.30
N ALA A 268 8.43 6.13 -11.40
CA ALA A 268 8.05 4.77 -11.75
C ALA A 268 6.58 4.65 -12.18
N TYR A 269 5.77 5.66 -11.86
CA TYR A 269 4.37 5.77 -12.27
C TYR A 269 4.16 6.63 -13.53
N ASP A 270 5.23 7.04 -14.23
CA ASP A 270 5.14 7.88 -15.43
C ASP A 270 4.57 7.12 -16.64
N PHE A 271 3.29 6.77 -16.59
CA PHE A 271 2.55 6.11 -17.65
C PHE A 271 1.28 6.88 -17.97
N TRP A 272 0.95 7.00 -19.26
CA TRP A 272 -0.17 7.81 -19.77
C TRP A 272 -1.50 7.54 -19.07
N TYR A 273 -1.79 6.30 -18.70
CA TYR A 273 -3.05 5.94 -18.03
C TYR A 273 -3.13 6.42 -16.56
N VAL A 274 -2.00 6.77 -15.94
CA VAL A 274 -2.00 7.42 -14.62
C VAL A 274 -2.53 8.85 -14.76
N TYR A 275 -2.05 9.58 -15.74
CA TYR A 275 -2.53 10.93 -16.05
C TYR A 275 -3.98 10.93 -16.53
N GLU A 276 -4.39 9.90 -17.30
CA GLU A 276 -5.73 9.74 -17.83
C GLU A 276 -6.81 9.75 -16.74
N THR A 277 -6.50 9.16 -15.55
CA THR A 277 -7.46 9.08 -14.44
C THR A 277 -7.92 10.43 -13.90
N VAL A 278 -7.11 11.48 -14.05
CA VAL A 278 -7.42 12.84 -13.57
C VAL A 278 -7.62 13.86 -14.70
N ALA A 279 -7.17 13.56 -15.93
CA ALA A 279 -7.22 14.46 -17.06
C ALA A 279 -8.63 14.88 -17.49
N HIS A 280 -9.65 14.14 -17.08
CA HIS A 280 -11.05 14.43 -17.35
C HIS A 280 -11.74 15.26 -16.25
N ARG A 281 -10.99 15.69 -15.20
CA ARG A 281 -11.53 16.34 -13.99
C ARG A 281 -10.81 17.63 -13.63
N ASP A 282 -10.19 18.27 -14.60
CA ASP A 282 -9.40 19.50 -14.41
C ASP A 282 -8.31 19.39 -13.35
N GLY A 283 -7.89 18.14 -13.05
CA GLY A 283 -6.84 17.82 -12.11
C GLY A 283 -5.51 17.59 -12.79
N ILE A 284 -4.48 17.29 -11.99
CA ILE A 284 -3.15 16.93 -12.48
C ILE A 284 -2.64 15.65 -11.83
N ALA A 285 -1.83 14.89 -12.58
CA ALA A 285 -0.97 13.85 -12.03
C ALA A 285 0.45 14.40 -11.90
N ALA A 286 0.83 14.78 -10.67
CA ALA A 286 2.16 15.27 -10.37
C ALA A 286 3.13 14.08 -10.27
N VAL A 287 3.62 13.67 -11.43
CA VAL A 287 4.56 12.56 -11.61
C VAL A 287 5.77 13.09 -12.40
N PRO A 288 7.01 12.91 -11.92
CA PRO A 288 8.20 13.25 -12.67
C PRO A 288 8.31 12.42 -13.94
N LEU A 289 8.84 13.00 -15.01
CA LEU A 289 9.07 12.25 -16.24
C LEU A 289 10.15 11.19 -16.04
N ASN A 290 9.87 9.99 -16.50
CA ASN A 290 10.85 8.94 -16.64
C ASN A 290 11.48 9.02 -18.03
N SER A 291 12.50 9.84 -18.18
CA SER A 291 13.17 10.10 -19.46
C SER A 291 14.03 8.94 -19.94
N HIS A 292 14.34 7.95 -19.09
CA HIS A 292 15.33 6.90 -19.36
C HIS A 292 16.68 7.44 -19.90
N GLY A 293 17.06 8.66 -19.50
CA GLY A 293 18.28 9.33 -19.94
C GLY A 293 18.14 10.10 -21.26
N HIS A 294 16.94 10.20 -21.83
CA HIS A 294 16.67 11.05 -22.98
C HIS A 294 16.24 12.45 -22.53
N GLU A 295 16.65 13.45 -23.29
CA GLU A 295 16.19 14.83 -23.09
C GLU A 295 14.69 14.94 -23.33
N GLU A 296 14.04 15.81 -22.58
CA GLU A 296 12.64 16.14 -22.77
C GLU A 296 12.48 16.86 -24.13
N VAL A 297 11.48 16.43 -24.91
CA VAL A 297 11.20 17.01 -26.22
C VAL A 297 10.37 18.28 -26.01
N PRO A 298 10.89 19.49 -26.33
CA PRO A 298 10.12 20.72 -26.27
C PRO A 298 8.87 20.62 -27.17
N ARG A 299 7.75 21.23 -26.72
CA ARG A 299 6.46 21.19 -27.41
C ARG A 299 5.77 22.52 -27.35
N ASP A 300 4.94 22.79 -28.38
CA ASP A 300 3.97 23.85 -28.33
C ASP A 300 2.79 23.51 -27.40
N PRO A 301 1.97 24.51 -26.99
CA PRO A 301 0.76 24.26 -26.21
C PRO A 301 -0.26 23.33 -26.88
N ASP A 302 -0.23 23.20 -28.20
CA ASP A 302 -1.04 22.23 -28.96
C ASP A 302 -0.46 20.80 -28.98
N GLY A 303 0.68 20.57 -28.32
CA GLY A 303 1.38 19.28 -28.26
C GLY A 303 2.36 19.03 -29.39
N THR A 304 2.44 19.91 -30.40
CA THR A 304 3.36 19.73 -31.52
C THR A 304 4.82 19.77 -31.04
N PRO A 305 5.62 18.74 -31.27
CA PRO A 305 7.01 18.69 -30.82
C PRO A 305 7.92 19.53 -31.70
N TYR A 306 9.06 19.93 -31.11
CA TYR A 306 10.18 20.48 -31.85
C TYR A 306 11.21 19.40 -32.16
N CYS A 307 11.87 19.52 -33.31
CA CYS A 307 12.99 18.65 -33.65
C CYS A 307 14.30 19.10 -32.94
N SER A 308 15.39 18.35 -33.10
CA SER A 308 16.70 18.66 -32.52
C SER A 308 17.29 19.99 -32.92
N ARG A 309 16.80 20.60 -34.02
CA ARG A 309 17.17 21.95 -34.46
C ARG A 309 16.23 23.06 -34.01
N GLY A 310 15.30 22.75 -33.10
CA GLY A 310 14.31 23.72 -32.62
C GLY A 310 13.24 24.12 -33.64
N LEU A 311 13.03 23.31 -34.71
CA LEU A 311 12.00 23.57 -35.70
C LEU A 311 10.72 22.81 -35.33
N ARG A 312 9.57 23.49 -35.43
CA ARG A 312 8.25 22.89 -35.21
C ARG A 312 8.00 21.78 -36.22
N MET A 313 7.68 20.57 -35.73
CA MET A 313 7.52 19.40 -36.58
C MET A 313 6.17 19.39 -37.30
N HIS A 314 6.12 18.74 -38.48
CA HIS A 314 4.92 18.64 -39.29
C HIS A 314 4.04 17.46 -38.87
N PRO A 315 2.74 17.65 -38.49
CA PRO A 315 1.81 16.58 -38.20
C PRO A 315 1.45 15.82 -39.50
N VAL A 316 1.44 14.48 -39.44
CA VAL A 316 1.19 13.67 -40.67
C VAL A 316 -0.11 12.89 -40.57
N PHE A 317 -0.21 11.93 -39.64
CA PHE A 317 -1.39 11.10 -39.49
C PHE A 317 -1.58 10.60 -38.04
N PHE A 318 -2.79 10.14 -37.76
CA PHE A 318 -3.11 9.42 -36.55
C PHE A 318 -3.05 7.90 -36.80
N PHE A 319 -2.66 7.17 -35.76
CA PHE A 319 -2.65 5.71 -35.78
C PHE A 319 -2.94 5.15 -34.40
N GLN A 320 -3.38 3.88 -34.36
CA GLN A 320 -3.54 3.15 -33.11
C GLN A 320 -2.18 2.56 -32.69
N HIS A 321 -1.69 2.98 -31.53
CA HIS A 321 -0.46 2.45 -30.96
C HIS A 321 -0.70 1.06 -30.35
N THR A 322 0.31 0.19 -30.37
CA THR A 322 0.24 -1.16 -29.79
C THR A 322 -0.11 -1.19 -28.30
N ASN A 323 0.21 -0.12 -27.57
CA ASN A 323 -0.13 0.05 -26.15
C ASN A 323 -1.60 0.53 -25.92
N GLY A 324 -2.46 0.48 -26.94
CA GLY A 324 -3.90 0.69 -26.81
C GLY A 324 -4.36 2.16 -26.79
N TYR A 325 -3.53 3.10 -27.24
CA TYR A 325 -3.92 4.52 -27.35
C TYR A 325 -3.79 5.05 -28.77
N ARG A 326 -4.55 6.09 -29.10
CA ARG A 326 -4.43 6.83 -30.35
C ARG A 326 -3.20 7.74 -30.28
N ALA A 327 -2.32 7.65 -31.29
CA ALA A 327 -1.13 8.48 -31.40
C ALA A 327 -1.15 9.33 -32.67
N GLN A 328 -0.55 10.53 -32.60
CA GLN A 328 -0.27 11.37 -33.75
C GLN A 328 1.20 11.31 -34.08
N ARG A 329 1.53 11.07 -35.35
CA ARG A 329 2.91 11.09 -35.85
C ARG A 329 3.29 12.46 -36.40
N PHE A 330 4.49 12.90 -36.02
CA PHE A 330 5.11 14.13 -36.51
C PHE A 330 6.39 13.80 -37.26
N ARG A 331 6.65 14.53 -38.32
CA ARG A 331 7.79 14.36 -39.19
C ARG A 331 8.63 15.62 -39.29
N CYS A 332 9.90 15.44 -39.77
CA CYS A 332 10.87 16.50 -40.00
C CYS A 332 10.30 17.59 -40.91
N PRO A 333 10.24 18.86 -40.45
CA PRO A 333 9.68 19.96 -41.27
C PRO A 333 10.50 20.31 -42.50
N LEU A 334 11.77 19.87 -42.56
CA LEU A 334 12.62 20.08 -43.73
C LEU A 334 12.34 19.09 -44.88
N LEU A 335 11.66 17.97 -44.55
CA LEU A 335 11.33 16.92 -45.52
C LEU A 335 9.82 16.79 -45.75
N PHE A 336 8.96 17.33 -44.88
CA PHE A 336 7.52 17.18 -44.92
C PHE A 336 6.83 18.53 -44.66
N PRO A 337 5.69 18.84 -45.37
CA PRO A 337 5.04 18.03 -46.40
C PRO A 337 5.81 17.97 -47.71
N ALA A 338 6.72 18.91 -47.95
CA ALA A 338 7.61 18.99 -49.11
C ALA A 338 9.07 19.26 -48.68
N ARG A 339 10.04 18.84 -49.51
CA ARG A 339 11.43 19.12 -49.23
C ARG A 339 11.74 20.61 -49.39
N THR A 340 12.36 21.20 -48.36
CA THR A 340 12.69 22.63 -48.33
C THR A 340 14.03 22.96 -49.02
N GLY A 341 14.84 21.98 -49.37
CA GLY A 341 16.21 22.16 -49.85
C GLY A 341 17.26 22.39 -48.76
N GLN A 342 16.82 22.62 -47.50
CA GLN A 342 17.74 22.78 -46.36
C GLN A 342 18.27 21.42 -45.89
N VAL A 343 19.51 21.40 -45.35
CA VAL A 343 20.20 20.22 -44.86
C VAL A 343 20.15 20.18 -43.31
N CYS A 344 20.18 18.99 -42.76
CA CYS A 344 20.19 18.76 -41.31
C CYS A 344 21.22 17.68 -40.95
N ASP A 345 21.90 17.87 -39.83
CA ASP A 345 22.93 16.96 -39.31
C ASP A 345 22.35 15.73 -38.61
N HIS A 346 21.00 15.64 -38.45
CA HIS A 346 20.36 14.51 -37.83
C HIS A 346 20.59 13.22 -38.64
N GLU A 347 21.07 12.18 -37.97
CA GLU A 347 21.50 10.91 -38.60
C GLU A 347 20.47 10.33 -39.61
N GLN A 348 19.18 10.42 -39.28
CA GLN A 348 18.12 9.90 -40.15
C GLN A 348 17.77 10.84 -41.32
N PHE A 349 18.31 12.05 -41.33
CA PHE A 349 18.06 13.02 -42.42
C PHE A 349 18.73 12.56 -43.72
N ALA A 350 19.99 12.13 -43.66
CA ALA A 350 20.70 11.58 -44.78
C ALA A 350 20.02 10.35 -45.41
N LYS A 351 19.28 9.58 -44.58
CA LYS A 351 18.49 8.44 -45.04
C LYS A 351 17.11 8.84 -45.60
N GLY A 352 16.82 10.13 -45.77
CA GLY A 352 15.55 10.65 -46.27
C GLY A 352 14.35 10.54 -45.31
N ARG A 353 14.59 10.16 -44.06
CA ARG A 353 13.53 9.96 -43.04
C ARG A 353 13.39 11.16 -42.13
N GLY A 354 14.48 11.82 -41.75
CA GLY A 354 14.54 12.91 -40.79
C GLY A 354 14.05 12.54 -39.39
N CYS A 355 13.76 13.53 -38.58
CA CYS A 355 13.19 13.32 -37.23
C CYS A 355 11.78 12.77 -37.33
N VAL A 356 11.47 11.81 -36.45
CA VAL A 356 10.12 11.29 -36.25
C VAL A 356 9.82 11.31 -34.77
N LYS A 357 8.66 11.86 -34.40
CA LYS A 357 8.15 11.85 -33.02
C LYS A 357 6.68 11.43 -33.04
N ASP A 358 6.29 10.64 -32.06
CA ASP A 358 4.91 10.27 -31.84
C ASP A 358 4.43 10.88 -30.52
N LEU A 359 3.19 11.32 -30.48
CA LEU A 359 2.53 11.84 -29.29
C LEU A 359 1.27 11.01 -29.04
N ASN A 360 1.14 10.51 -27.82
CA ASN A 360 -0.12 9.94 -27.37
C ASN A 360 -1.17 11.05 -27.30
N TRP A 361 -2.26 10.89 -28.06
CA TRP A 361 -3.31 11.90 -28.26
C TRP A 361 -4.50 11.74 -27.31
N GLU A 362 -4.46 10.77 -26.41
CA GLU A 362 -5.42 10.67 -25.32
C GLU A 362 -5.18 11.81 -24.31
N LYS A 363 -6.23 12.20 -23.56
CA LYS A 363 -6.11 13.31 -22.61
C LYS A 363 -4.96 13.13 -21.60
N GLY A 364 -4.77 11.91 -21.09
CA GLY A 364 -3.65 11.59 -20.20
C GLY A 364 -2.30 11.65 -20.89
N GLY A 365 -2.23 11.28 -22.16
CA GLY A 365 -1.01 11.40 -22.97
C GLY A 365 -0.63 12.85 -23.23
N LEU A 366 -1.61 13.69 -23.55
CA LEU A 366 -1.43 15.13 -23.72
C LEU A 366 -1.05 15.79 -22.39
N MET A 367 -1.75 15.47 -21.31
CA MET A 367 -1.40 15.97 -19.97
C MET A 367 0.06 15.60 -19.63
N ARG A 368 0.47 14.35 -19.80
CA ARG A 368 1.85 13.90 -19.55
C ARG A 368 2.87 14.75 -20.31
N ALA A 369 2.57 15.08 -21.57
CA ALA A 369 3.47 15.77 -22.48
C ALA A 369 3.51 17.31 -22.25
N LEU A 370 2.45 17.90 -21.75
CA LEU A 370 2.28 19.36 -21.65
C LEU A 370 2.28 19.89 -20.21
N LEU A 371 2.26 19.00 -19.21
CA LEU A 371 2.24 19.39 -17.81
C LEU A 371 3.49 20.20 -17.46
N ASP A 372 3.29 21.44 -17.02
CA ASP A 372 4.37 22.26 -16.47
C ASP A 372 4.76 21.75 -15.07
N ARG A 373 5.88 21.04 -15.03
CA ARG A 373 6.45 20.45 -13.80
C ARG A 373 7.15 21.47 -12.91
N ASN A 374 7.30 22.71 -13.37
CA ASN A 374 7.84 23.82 -12.58
C ASN A 374 6.73 24.68 -11.96
N SER A 375 5.46 24.40 -12.26
CA SER A 375 4.34 25.17 -11.73
C SER A 375 4.17 24.98 -10.22
N ALA A 376 3.68 26.03 -9.54
CA ALA A 376 3.37 25.99 -8.10
C ALA A 376 2.34 24.89 -7.78
N LEU A 377 1.36 24.67 -8.65
CA LEU A 377 0.37 23.62 -8.49
C LEU A 377 1.01 22.23 -8.53
N TYR A 378 1.90 21.99 -9.52
CA TYR A 378 2.64 20.71 -9.58
C TYR A 378 3.41 20.44 -8.29
N HIS A 379 4.19 21.39 -7.80
CA HIS A 379 4.96 21.24 -6.57
C HIS A 379 4.06 21.01 -5.35
N THR A 380 2.94 21.72 -5.24
CA THR A 380 1.98 21.53 -4.16
C THR A 380 1.40 20.13 -4.14
N VAL A 381 0.98 19.61 -5.28
CA VAL A 381 0.45 18.24 -5.42
C VAL A 381 1.55 17.21 -5.20
N TYR A 382 2.73 17.38 -5.83
CA TYR A 382 3.84 16.44 -5.70
C TYR A 382 4.31 16.26 -4.27
N ASN A 383 4.36 17.32 -3.50
CA ASN A 383 4.77 17.28 -2.08
C ASN A 383 3.83 16.40 -1.22
N ARG A 384 2.58 16.17 -1.65
CA ARG A 384 1.66 15.24 -0.97
C ARG A 384 2.15 13.78 -1.03
N ARG A 385 3.08 13.43 -1.92
CA ARG A 385 3.71 12.11 -2.01
C ARG A 385 4.39 11.69 -0.69
N THR A 386 4.88 12.65 0.09
CA THR A 386 5.49 12.39 1.39
C THR A 386 4.56 11.69 2.38
N ALA A 387 3.23 11.68 2.15
CA ALA A 387 2.29 10.88 2.92
C ALA A 387 2.64 9.39 2.89
N CYS A 388 2.95 8.85 1.71
CA CYS A 388 3.33 7.44 1.56
C CYS A 388 4.63 7.14 2.32
N GLU A 389 5.61 8.05 2.30
CA GLU A 389 6.87 7.87 3.03
C GLU A 389 6.64 7.80 4.55
N ARG A 390 5.78 8.67 5.10
CA ARG A 390 5.42 8.65 6.52
C ARG A 390 4.63 7.41 6.91
N ILE A 391 3.67 6.98 6.08
CA ILE A 391 2.94 5.71 6.25
C ILE A 391 3.90 4.53 6.20
N ASN A 392 4.83 4.50 5.24
CA ASN A 392 5.85 3.47 5.14
C ASN A 392 6.76 3.43 6.38
N SER A 393 7.06 4.57 6.99
CA SER A 393 7.80 4.67 8.26
C SER A 393 6.99 4.10 9.43
N GLN A 394 5.70 4.45 9.55
CA GLN A 394 4.80 3.90 10.57
C GLN A 394 4.64 2.38 10.42
N ALA A 395 4.45 1.89 9.19
CA ALA A 395 4.34 0.46 8.91
C ALA A 395 5.65 -0.29 9.24
N LYS A 396 6.81 0.34 8.99
CA LYS A 396 8.12 -0.20 9.40
C LYS A 396 8.23 -0.33 10.92
N ALA A 397 7.80 0.67 11.68
CA ALA A 397 7.77 0.62 13.14
C ALA A 397 6.86 -0.50 13.67
N LEU A 398 5.81 -0.86 12.91
CA LEU A 398 4.92 -2.00 13.19
C LEU A 398 5.47 -3.36 12.68
N GLY A 399 6.68 -3.40 12.14
CA GLY A 399 7.37 -4.63 11.74
C GLY A 399 7.04 -5.15 10.34
N ILE A 400 6.38 -4.37 9.47
CA ILE A 400 5.97 -4.82 8.13
C ILE A 400 7.14 -5.23 7.24
N GLU A 401 8.32 -4.60 7.40
CA GLU A 401 9.46 -4.76 6.48
C GLU A 401 10.10 -6.16 6.51
N GLN A 402 10.09 -6.80 7.68
CA GLN A 402 10.68 -8.13 7.88
C GLN A 402 9.75 -9.07 8.65
N PRO A 403 8.57 -9.39 8.13
CA PRO A 403 7.61 -10.26 8.81
C PRO A 403 8.20 -11.67 8.95
N LYS A 404 8.07 -12.27 10.13
CA LYS A 404 8.50 -13.65 10.38
C LYS A 404 7.37 -14.63 10.04
N VAL A 405 6.81 -14.46 8.85
CA VAL A 405 5.80 -15.33 8.25
C VAL A 405 6.27 -15.79 6.87
N ARG A 406 5.72 -16.89 6.38
CA ARG A 406 6.00 -17.46 5.07
C ARG A 406 4.73 -17.51 4.25
N ASN A 407 4.87 -17.59 2.95
CA ASN A 407 3.86 -17.55 1.88
C ASN A 407 3.15 -16.20 1.67
N GLY A 408 2.85 -15.92 0.43
CA GLY A 408 2.28 -14.63 -0.01
C GLY A 408 0.94 -14.29 0.62
N ARG A 409 0.09 -15.29 0.94
CA ARG A 409 -1.20 -15.05 1.61
C ARG A 409 -1.00 -14.51 3.02
N SER A 410 -0.10 -15.12 3.82
CA SER A 410 0.19 -14.66 5.18
C SER A 410 0.82 -13.27 5.20
N VAL A 411 1.73 -12.98 4.25
CA VAL A 411 2.35 -11.65 4.12
C VAL A 411 1.28 -10.61 3.77
N ARG A 412 0.45 -10.88 2.77
CA ARG A 412 -0.63 -10.01 2.32
C ARG A 412 -1.61 -9.68 3.46
N ASN A 413 -2.10 -10.72 4.15
CA ASN A 413 -3.04 -10.54 5.25
C ASN A 413 -2.41 -9.74 6.41
N LEU A 414 -1.14 -9.99 6.72
CA LEU A 414 -0.44 -9.24 7.77
C LEU A 414 -0.23 -7.77 7.38
N ASN A 415 0.04 -7.49 6.10
CA ASN A 415 0.19 -6.12 5.59
C ASN A 415 -1.13 -5.34 5.73
N THR A 416 -2.26 -5.91 5.29
CA THR A 416 -3.57 -5.26 5.44
C THR A 416 -3.89 -4.98 6.91
N LEU A 417 -3.64 -5.94 7.82
CA LEU A 417 -3.82 -5.74 9.26
C LEU A 417 -2.91 -4.62 9.82
N THR A 418 -1.70 -4.47 9.29
CA THR A 418 -0.80 -3.37 9.68
C THR A 418 -1.36 -2.01 9.28
N TYR A 419 -1.87 -1.89 8.06
CA TYR A 419 -2.48 -0.64 7.58
C TYR A 419 -3.81 -0.31 8.27
N LEU A 420 -4.58 -1.32 8.67
CA LEU A 420 -5.74 -1.14 9.54
C LEU A 420 -5.38 -0.45 10.86
N ILE A 421 -4.29 -0.86 11.53
CA ILE A 421 -3.82 -0.20 12.76
C ILE A 421 -3.44 1.26 12.50
N ILE A 422 -2.80 1.56 11.38
CA ILE A 422 -2.44 2.94 11.01
C ILE A 422 -3.71 3.78 10.86
N ASN A 423 -4.72 3.29 10.15
CA ASN A 423 -5.98 4.00 9.95
C ASN A 423 -6.77 4.20 11.25
N VAL A 424 -6.82 3.19 12.12
CA VAL A 424 -7.50 3.35 13.41
C VAL A 424 -6.83 4.40 14.28
N ARG A 425 -5.49 4.45 14.32
CA ARG A 425 -4.76 5.52 15.00
C ARG A 425 -5.07 6.90 14.41
N ALA A 426 -5.17 7.00 13.08
CA ALA A 426 -5.55 8.23 12.39
C ALA A 426 -6.99 8.64 12.75
N LEU A 427 -7.93 7.68 12.82
CA LEU A 427 -9.32 7.93 13.19
C LEU A 427 -9.45 8.40 14.65
N GLN A 428 -8.76 7.77 15.59
CA GLN A 428 -8.71 8.19 16.99
C GLN A 428 -8.16 9.61 17.14
N LYS A 429 -7.11 9.93 16.39
CA LYS A 429 -6.57 11.29 16.32
C LYS A 429 -7.61 12.28 15.78
N ALA A 430 -8.29 11.93 14.68
CA ALA A 430 -9.31 12.78 14.07
C ALA A 430 -10.48 13.05 15.04
N HIS A 431 -10.97 12.02 15.73
CA HIS A 431 -12.02 12.18 16.75
C HIS A 431 -11.56 13.10 17.89
N SER A 432 -10.32 12.97 18.36
CA SER A 432 -9.77 13.83 19.43
C SER A 432 -9.69 15.30 18.99
N ILE A 433 -9.23 15.56 17.75
CA ILE A 433 -9.15 16.92 17.20
C ILE A 433 -10.55 17.52 17.09
N ASN A 434 -11.52 16.77 16.52
CA ASN A 434 -12.88 17.24 16.31
C ASN A 434 -13.59 17.56 17.63
N LYS A 435 -13.39 16.75 18.69
CA LYS A 435 -13.87 17.07 20.04
C LYS A 435 -13.27 18.35 20.59
N GLY A 436 -11.97 18.56 20.40
CA GLY A 436 -11.31 19.81 20.81
C GLY A 436 -11.89 21.03 20.09
N ILE A 437 -12.13 20.96 18.79
CA ILE A 437 -12.74 22.06 18.01
C ILE A 437 -14.17 22.35 18.49
N GLN A 438 -14.97 21.32 18.78
CA GLN A 438 -16.34 21.49 19.30
C GLN A 438 -16.40 22.13 20.69
N GLN A 439 -15.37 21.97 21.51
CA GLN A 439 -15.28 22.56 22.83
C GLN A 439 -14.82 24.03 22.83
N MET A 440 -14.24 24.49 21.70
CA MET A 440 -13.75 25.85 21.51
C MET A 440 -14.77 26.79 20.85
N ASN A 441 -15.82 26.23 20.24
CA ASN A 441 -16.95 26.92 19.62
C ASN A 441 -18.18 26.93 20.55
#